data_452a213d9d3f59857a2eaea5eec52c55
#
_entry.id   452a213d9d3f59857a2eaea5eec52c55
#
_cell.length_a   1.000
_cell.length_b   1.000
_cell.length_c   1.000
_cell.angle_alpha   90.00
_cell.angle_beta   90.00
_cell.angle_gamma   90.00
#
_symmetry.space_group_name_H-M   'P 1'
#
loop_
_entity.id
_entity.type
_entity.pdbx_description
1 polymer ?
#
loop_
_entity_poly.entity_id
_entity_poly.type
_entity_poly.pdbx_seq_one_letter_code
_entity_poly.pdbx_strand_id
1 'polypeptide(L)'
;MHAHEIPHAVQWHEGMLLAPHHFQQLASRQEAQIQYHLTALAPFQWGIRSLQIDTNLLVSGTLRIVDLEAILPDGLIVSYDANSEDPLELDLTKHADELAHKPIYAYLVVAVRKSQTTKGDLERYVSFVGDEVVDENTGSGAVQIPRLKPQLSLILTETLPAKYVGFPLLQISYR
;
A
#
# COMPACT_ATOMS: atom_id res chain seq x y z
N MET A 1 1.95 -3.40 15.97
CA MET A 1 2.01 -4.89 15.79
C MET A 1 2.43 -5.53 17.10
N HIS A 2 1.71 -6.57 17.54
CA HIS A 2 2.05 -7.36 18.73
C HIS A 2 2.71 -8.68 18.33
N ALA A 3 3.54 -9.26 19.22
CA ALA A 3 4.28 -10.50 18.90
C ALA A 3 3.37 -11.68 18.54
N HIS A 4 2.15 -11.74 19.10
CA HIS A 4 1.17 -12.80 18.79
C HIS A 4 0.50 -12.65 17.41
N GLU A 5 0.67 -11.50 16.75
CA GLU A 5 0.20 -11.27 15.38
C GLU A 5 1.17 -11.79 14.31
N ILE A 6 2.39 -12.14 14.73
CA ILE A 6 3.40 -12.70 13.81
C ILE A 6 2.98 -14.13 13.45
N PRO A 7 2.82 -14.47 12.16
CA PRO A 7 2.48 -15.83 11.75
C PRO A 7 3.48 -16.87 12.28
N HIS A 8 3.01 -18.05 12.66
CA HIS A 8 3.89 -19.14 13.05
C HIS A 8 4.75 -19.62 11.88
N ALA A 9 5.91 -20.23 12.20
CA ALA A 9 6.78 -20.78 11.16
C ALA A 9 6.10 -21.96 10.44
N VAL A 10 6.37 -22.09 9.15
CA VAL A 10 5.96 -23.27 8.39
C VAL A 10 6.80 -24.46 8.87
N GLN A 11 6.15 -25.56 9.20
CA GLN A 11 6.82 -26.81 9.54
C GLN A 11 7.17 -27.57 8.25
N TRP A 12 8.45 -27.52 7.88
CA TRP A 12 8.94 -28.24 6.71
C TRP A 12 9.28 -29.69 7.06
N HIS A 13 8.90 -30.63 6.21
CA HIS A 13 9.25 -32.04 6.34
C HIS A 13 9.45 -32.70 4.98
N GLU A 14 10.17 -33.80 4.94
CA GLU A 14 10.41 -34.58 3.74
C GLU A 14 9.08 -35.13 3.17
N GLY A 15 8.93 -35.11 1.86
CA GLY A 15 7.71 -35.58 1.17
C GLY A 15 6.54 -34.59 1.21
N MET A 16 6.71 -33.39 1.76
CA MET A 16 5.69 -32.34 1.76
C MET A 16 5.40 -31.85 0.35
N LEU A 17 4.12 -31.86 -0.06
CA LEU A 17 3.69 -31.24 -1.31
C LEU A 17 3.77 -29.72 -1.17
N LEU A 18 4.61 -29.10 -1.99
CA LEU A 18 4.75 -27.66 -2.01
C LEU A 18 3.56 -27.00 -2.71
N ALA A 19 3.01 -25.97 -2.08
CA ALA A 19 1.94 -25.14 -2.62
C ALA A 19 2.29 -23.66 -2.45
N PRO A 20 1.75 -22.75 -3.28
CA PRO A 20 1.99 -21.32 -3.16
C PRO A 20 1.74 -20.75 -1.74
N HIS A 21 0.79 -21.33 -1.02
CA HIS A 21 0.45 -20.95 0.36
C HIS A 21 1.64 -21.05 1.33
N HIS A 22 2.51 -22.05 1.17
CA HIS A 22 3.70 -22.20 2.03
C HIS A 22 4.66 -21.03 1.86
N PHE A 23 4.92 -20.63 0.62
CA PHE A 23 5.78 -19.49 0.29
C PHE A 23 5.15 -18.16 0.73
N GLN A 24 3.83 -18.00 0.55
CA GLN A 24 3.10 -16.82 1.03
C GLN A 24 3.17 -16.69 2.56
N GLN A 25 3.00 -17.80 3.30
CA GLN A 25 3.11 -17.79 4.76
C GLN A 25 4.55 -17.51 5.23
N LEU A 26 5.55 -18.06 4.54
CA LEU A 26 6.95 -17.75 4.80
C LEU A 26 7.25 -16.26 4.61
N ALA A 27 6.88 -15.70 3.46
CA ALA A 27 7.05 -14.27 3.17
C ALA A 27 6.32 -13.39 4.17
N SER A 28 5.05 -13.70 4.48
CA SER A 28 4.25 -12.95 5.45
C SER A 28 4.88 -12.96 6.86
N ARG A 29 5.46 -14.09 7.29
CA ARG A 29 6.18 -14.19 8.55
C ARG A 29 7.44 -13.32 8.55
N GLN A 30 8.24 -13.38 7.48
CA GLN A 30 9.46 -12.57 7.35
C GLN A 30 9.14 -11.07 7.39
N GLU A 31 8.16 -10.63 6.62
CA GLU A 31 7.69 -9.23 6.64
C GLU A 31 7.25 -8.81 8.04
N ALA A 32 6.45 -9.64 8.73
CA ALA A 32 5.96 -9.34 10.06
C ALA A 32 7.10 -9.29 11.11
N GLN A 33 8.10 -10.16 11.02
CA GLN A 33 9.28 -10.11 11.90
C GLN A 33 10.10 -8.84 11.69
N ILE A 34 10.38 -8.47 10.43
CA ILE A 34 11.09 -7.23 10.09
C ILE A 34 10.32 -6.03 10.65
N GLN A 35 9.01 -5.95 10.39
CA GLN A 35 8.17 -4.87 10.86
C GLN A 35 8.13 -4.79 12.39
N TYR A 36 8.04 -5.92 13.09
CA TYR A 36 8.07 -5.98 14.55
C TYR A 36 9.37 -5.38 15.11
N HIS A 37 10.52 -5.78 14.56
CA HIS A 37 11.82 -5.26 14.99
C HIS A 37 11.99 -3.78 14.66
N LEU A 38 11.58 -3.35 13.48
CA LEU A 38 11.67 -1.95 13.07
C LEU A 38 10.78 -1.05 13.95
N THR A 39 9.56 -1.46 14.25
CA THR A 39 8.67 -0.67 15.14
C THR A 39 9.17 -0.61 16.58
N ALA A 40 9.88 -1.64 17.04
CA ALA A 40 10.51 -1.62 18.37
C ALA A 40 11.71 -0.65 18.44
N LEU A 41 12.46 -0.51 17.35
CA LEU A 41 13.63 0.38 17.27
C LEU A 41 13.24 1.82 16.92
N ALA A 42 12.28 2.01 16.03
CA ALA A 42 11.86 3.31 15.50
C ALA A 42 10.32 3.37 15.37
N PRO A 43 9.60 3.79 16.41
CA PRO A 43 8.12 3.81 16.42
C PRO A 43 7.50 4.64 15.29
N PHE A 44 8.21 5.65 14.78
CA PHE A 44 7.77 6.54 13.70
C PHE A 44 8.52 6.28 12.39
N GLN A 45 8.78 5.02 12.07
CA GLN A 45 9.47 4.60 10.85
C GLN A 45 8.64 4.74 9.56
N TRP A 46 7.36 5.08 9.66
CA TRP A 46 6.42 5.24 8.55
C TRP A 46 6.20 6.71 8.20
N GLY A 47 5.65 6.97 7.02
CA GLY A 47 5.36 8.30 6.52
C GLY A 47 5.88 8.54 5.10
N ILE A 48 5.93 9.81 4.70
CA ILE A 48 6.33 10.26 3.38
C ILE A 48 7.86 10.32 3.29
N ARG A 49 8.43 9.78 2.20
CA ARG A 49 9.84 9.95 1.81
C ARG A 49 9.98 10.97 0.70
N SER A 50 9.13 10.86 -0.35
CA SER A 50 8.98 11.89 -1.37
C SER A 50 7.52 12.10 -1.70
N LEU A 51 7.14 13.33 -2.08
CA LEU A 51 5.79 13.67 -2.51
C LEU A 51 5.84 14.85 -3.47
N GLN A 52 5.25 14.65 -4.64
CA GLN A 52 4.95 15.73 -5.58
C GLN A 52 3.46 15.71 -5.94
N ILE A 53 2.85 16.87 -5.90
CA ILE A 53 1.44 17.06 -6.26
C ILE A 53 1.33 18.02 -7.44
N ASP A 54 0.26 17.86 -8.23
CA ASP A 54 -0.08 18.83 -9.28
C ASP A 54 -0.81 20.03 -8.66
N THR A 55 -0.09 21.12 -8.46
CA THR A 55 -0.65 22.34 -7.88
C THR A 55 -1.65 23.02 -8.80
N ASN A 56 -1.57 22.85 -10.12
CA ASN A 56 -2.52 23.45 -11.06
C ASN A 56 -3.88 22.76 -10.97
N LEU A 57 -3.88 21.43 -10.90
CA LEU A 57 -5.11 20.66 -10.71
C LEU A 57 -5.69 20.87 -9.30
N LEU A 58 -4.87 21.07 -8.30
CA LEU A 58 -5.34 21.36 -6.95
C LEU A 58 -6.16 22.65 -6.90
N VAL A 59 -5.73 23.72 -7.59
CA VAL A 59 -6.48 24.98 -7.69
C VAL A 59 -7.83 24.77 -8.39
N SER A 60 -7.94 23.83 -9.32
CA SER A 60 -9.16 23.47 -10.01
C SER A 60 -10.07 22.50 -9.23
N GLY A 61 -9.67 22.10 -8.01
CA GLY A 61 -10.46 21.23 -7.15
C GLY A 61 -10.15 19.75 -7.28
N THR A 62 -9.00 19.37 -7.86
CA THR A 62 -8.55 17.98 -7.95
C THR A 62 -7.19 17.82 -7.30
N LEU A 63 -7.10 17.01 -6.26
CA LEU A 63 -5.82 16.58 -5.71
C LEU A 63 -5.30 15.43 -6.57
N ARG A 64 -4.17 15.65 -7.26
CA ARG A 64 -3.46 14.62 -8.03
C ARG A 64 -2.05 14.46 -7.49
N ILE A 65 -1.66 13.23 -7.21
CA ILE A 65 -0.28 12.88 -6.89
C ILE A 65 0.47 12.63 -8.19
N VAL A 66 1.66 13.24 -8.33
CA VAL A 66 2.54 13.08 -9.49
C VAL A 66 3.65 12.09 -9.17
N ASP A 67 4.24 12.19 -7.99
CA ASP A 67 5.26 11.27 -7.48
C ASP A 67 5.07 11.07 -5.99
N LEU A 68 5.26 9.83 -5.54
CA LEU A 68 5.15 9.44 -4.14
C LEU A 68 6.09 8.29 -3.82
N GLU A 69 6.82 8.42 -2.74
CA GLU A 69 7.46 7.32 -2.02
C GLU A 69 7.07 7.40 -0.55
N ALA A 70 6.54 6.32 0.00
CA ALA A 70 6.08 6.31 1.38
C ALA A 70 6.17 4.92 2.01
N ILE A 71 6.16 4.90 3.34
CA ILE A 71 6.02 3.69 4.15
C ILE A 71 4.72 3.81 4.94
N LEU A 72 3.83 2.85 4.81
CA LEU A 72 2.58 2.81 5.56
C LEU A 72 2.80 2.33 7.01
N PRO A 73 1.86 2.61 7.94
CA PRO A 73 2.00 2.22 9.35
C PRO A 73 2.20 0.72 9.60
N ASP A 74 1.75 -0.14 8.68
CA ASP A 74 1.96 -1.58 8.72
C ASP A 74 3.25 -2.06 8.04
N GLY A 75 4.12 -1.12 7.63
CA GLY A 75 5.41 -1.38 7.01
C GLY A 75 5.38 -1.59 5.50
N LEU A 76 4.21 -1.49 4.86
CA LEU A 76 4.13 -1.60 3.40
C LEU A 76 4.84 -0.40 2.75
N ILE A 77 5.87 -0.70 1.95
CA ILE A 77 6.55 0.28 1.13
C ILE A 77 5.72 0.49 -0.14
N VAL A 78 5.44 1.74 -0.47
CA VAL A 78 4.68 2.13 -1.65
C VAL A 78 5.41 3.19 -2.43
N SER A 79 5.32 3.08 -3.76
CA SER A 79 5.77 4.10 -4.70
C SER A 79 4.69 4.31 -5.76
N TYR A 80 4.61 5.53 -6.26
CA TYR A 80 3.71 5.91 -7.35
C TYR A 80 4.40 6.95 -8.21
N ASP A 81 4.23 6.86 -9.52
CA ASP A 81 4.64 7.86 -10.49
C ASP A 81 3.51 8.16 -11.48
N ALA A 82 3.59 9.32 -12.14
CA ALA A 82 2.57 9.81 -13.07
C ALA A 82 2.42 8.96 -14.35
N ASN A 83 3.36 8.02 -14.63
CA ASN A 83 3.26 7.11 -15.76
C ASN A 83 2.41 5.88 -15.43
N SER A 84 1.93 5.77 -14.18
CA SER A 84 1.01 4.71 -13.77
C SER A 84 -0.29 4.79 -14.58
N GLU A 85 -0.81 3.63 -15.01
CA GLU A 85 -2.04 3.54 -15.79
C GLU A 85 -3.27 4.10 -15.04
N ASP A 86 -3.25 3.95 -13.71
CA ASP A 86 -4.33 4.44 -12.83
C ASP A 86 -3.90 5.72 -12.12
N PRO A 87 -4.50 6.89 -12.41
CA PRO A 87 -4.16 8.14 -11.76
C PRO A 87 -4.56 8.12 -10.27
N LEU A 88 -3.63 8.53 -9.41
CA LEU A 88 -3.88 8.67 -7.98
C LEU A 88 -4.45 10.07 -7.70
N GLU A 89 -5.78 10.17 -7.78
CA GLU A 89 -6.53 11.44 -7.74
C GLU A 89 -7.67 11.42 -6.72
N LEU A 90 -8.04 12.60 -6.26
CA LEU A 90 -9.20 12.84 -5.41
C LEU A 90 -9.93 14.11 -5.87
N ASP A 91 -11.19 13.96 -6.25
CA ASP A 91 -12.07 15.07 -6.60
C ASP A 91 -12.57 15.77 -5.32
N LEU A 92 -12.08 16.98 -5.09
CA LEU A 92 -12.39 17.80 -3.92
C LEU A 92 -13.69 18.60 -4.13
N THR A 93 -14.16 18.74 -5.36
CA THR A 93 -15.37 19.55 -5.66
C THR A 93 -16.61 18.98 -4.99
N LYS A 94 -16.67 17.66 -4.84
CA LYS A 94 -17.76 16.95 -4.13
C LYS A 94 -17.79 17.23 -2.62
N HIS A 95 -16.72 17.77 -2.08
CA HIS A 95 -16.53 18.06 -0.65
C HIS A 95 -16.39 19.58 -0.39
N ALA A 96 -16.70 20.42 -1.38
CA ALA A 96 -16.51 21.86 -1.31
C ALA A 96 -17.22 22.50 -0.09
N ASP A 97 -18.45 22.07 0.19
CA ASP A 97 -19.22 22.59 1.34
C ASP A 97 -18.58 22.22 2.67
N GLU A 98 -18.05 21.00 2.82
CA GLU A 98 -17.36 20.56 4.04
C GLU A 98 -16.04 21.29 4.23
N LEU A 99 -15.26 21.43 3.15
CA LEU A 99 -13.98 22.11 3.12
C LEU A 99 -14.07 23.63 3.37
N ALA A 100 -15.19 24.24 3.05
CA ALA A 100 -15.46 25.65 3.35
C ALA A 100 -15.67 25.90 4.85
N HIS A 101 -16.12 24.91 5.61
CA HIS A 101 -16.42 25.06 7.03
C HIS A 101 -15.26 24.65 7.94
N LYS A 102 -14.45 23.65 7.53
CA LYS A 102 -13.32 23.15 8.31
C LYS A 102 -12.26 22.48 7.44
N PRO A 103 -10.99 22.51 7.87
CA PRO A 103 -9.96 21.72 7.23
C PRO A 103 -10.22 20.20 7.40
N ILE A 104 -10.03 19.41 6.34
CA ILE A 104 -10.17 17.95 6.37
C ILE A 104 -8.87 17.34 5.87
N TYR A 105 -8.56 16.12 6.33
CA TYR A 105 -7.35 15.41 5.89
C TYR A 105 -7.62 14.53 4.68
N ALA A 106 -6.76 14.66 3.67
CA ALA A 106 -6.63 13.66 2.61
C ALA A 106 -5.65 12.57 3.08
N TYR A 107 -6.12 11.35 3.17
CA TYR A 107 -5.33 10.19 3.58
C TYR A 107 -4.85 9.41 2.36
N LEU A 108 -3.59 8.98 2.40
CA LEU A 108 -3.09 7.90 1.56
C LEU A 108 -3.45 6.58 2.23
N VAL A 109 -4.13 5.69 1.51
CA VAL A 109 -4.64 4.45 2.08
C VAL A 109 -4.46 3.26 1.17
N VAL A 110 -4.37 2.07 1.79
CA VAL A 110 -4.59 0.76 1.18
C VAL A 110 -5.57 -0.04 2.04
N ALA A 111 -6.21 -1.05 1.46
CA ALA A 111 -7.05 -1.95 2.26
C ALA A 111 -6.22 -2.69 3.32
N VAL A 112 -6.80 -2.97 4.50
CA VAL A 112 -6.14 -3.80 5.51
C VAL A 112 -5.87 -5.19 4.96
N ARG A 113 -4.74 -5.81 5.40
CA ARG A 113 -4.46 -7.21 5.07
C ARG A 113 -5.48 -8.10 5.79
N LYS A 114 -6.21 -8.92 5.04
CA LYS A 114 -7.14 -9.90 5.58
C LYS A 114 -6.56 -11.30 5.46
N SER A 115 -6.83 -12.16 6.43
CA SER A 115 -6.47 -13.59 6.38
C SER A 115 -7.33 -14.38 5.39
N GLN A 116 -8.54 -13.90 5.13
CA GLN A 116 -9.48 -14.46 4.15
C GLN A 116 -10.12 -13.30 3.39
N THR A 117 -10.07 -13.37 2.06
CA THR A 117 -10.71 -12.39 1.17
C THR A 117 -12.00 -13.01 0.62
N THR A 118 -13.11 -12.31 0.81
CA THR A 118 -14.41 -12.69 0.24
C THR A 118 -14.74 -11.82 -0.97
N LYS A 119 -15.57 -12.33 -1.87
CA LYS A 119 -16.02 -11.58 -3.05
C LYS A 119 -16.71 -10.28 -2.62
N GLY A 120 -16.22 -9.13 -3.11
CA GLY A 120 -16.70 -7.80 -2.74
C GLY A 120 -15.90 -7.10 -1.65
N ASP A 121 -14.89 -7.74 -1.11
CA ASP A 121 -13.91 -7.08 -0.23
C ASP A 121 -13.04 -6.10 -1.03
N LEU A 122 -12.54 -5.07 -0.32
CA LEU A 122 -11.54 -4.18 -0.88
C LEU A 122 -10.24 -4.95 -1.12
N GLU A 123 -9.72 -4.87 -2.33
CA GLU A 123 -8.46 -5.49 -2.71
C GLU A 123 -7.30 -4.63 -2.22
N ARG A 124 -6.32 -5.27 -1.58
CA ARG A 124 -5.08 -4.61 -1.15
C ARG A 124 -4.05 -4.55 -2.26
N TYR A 125 -4.05 -5.53 -3.13
CA TYR A 125 -3.13 -5.68 -4.24
C TYR A 125 -3.89 -5.96 -5.52
N VAL A 126 -3.33 -5.48 -6.62
CA VAL A 126 -3.76 -5.83 -7.97
C VAL A 126 -2.65 -6.64 -8.64
N SER A 127 -3.04 -7.71 -9.33
CA SER A 127 -2.12 -8.53 -10.11
C SER A 127 -1.80 -7.86 -11.44
N PHE A 128 -0.53 -7.85 -11.81
CA PHE A 128 -0.08 -7.40 -13.12
C PHE A 128 0.96 -8.38 -13.68
N VAL A 129 1.14 -8.33 -14.98
CA VAL A 129 2.16 -9.12 -15.66
C VAL A 129 3.48 -8.38 -15.56
N GLY A 130 4.45 -8.96 -14.82
CA GLY A 130 5.79 -8.40 -14.69
C GLY A 130 6.67 -8.70 -15.93
N ASP A 131 7.86 -8.12 -15.94
CA ASP A 131 8.88 -8.39 -16.95
C ASP A 131 9.31 -9.87 -16.91
N GLU A 132 9.80 -10.35 -18.04
CA GLU A 132 10.43 -11.67 -18.10
C GLU A 132 11.71 -11.69 -17.25
N VAL A 133 11.86 -12.74 -16.46
CA VAL A 133 13.02 -12.97 -15.60
C VAL A 133 13.77 -14.18 -16.12
N VAL A 134 15.05 -13.99 -16.40
CA VAL A 134 15.97 -15.08 -16.79
C VAL A 134 16.61 -15.71 -15.56
N ASP A 135 17.08 -16.95 -15.68
CA ASP A 135 17.91 -17.57 -14.65
C ASP A 135 19.23 -16.79 -14.49
N GLU A 136 19.51 -16.34 -13.26
CA GLU A 136 20.66 -15.47 -12.96
C GLU A 136 22.01 -16.13 -13.25
N ASN A 137 22.08 -17.49 -13.17
CA ASN A 137 23.34 -18.21 -13.40
C ASN A 137 23.58 -18.51 -14.87
N THR A 138 22.54 -18.84 -15.63
CA THR A 138 22.64 -19.30 -17.02
C THR A 138 22.33 -18.20 -18.02
N GLY A 139 21.64 -17.12 -17.59
CA GLY A 139 21.15 -16.05 -18.47
C GLY A 139 20.10 -16.52 -19.49
N SER A 140 19.51 -17.67 -19.28
CA SER A 140 18.55 -18.31 -20.21
C SER A 140 17.26 -18.72 -19.47
N GLY A 141 16.28 -19.25 -20.22
CA GLY A 141 15.04 -19.77 -19.64
C GLY A 141 14.13 -18.66 -19.08
N ALA A 142 13.90 -17.59 -19.85
CA ALA A 142 13.05 -16.49 -19.45
C ALA A 142 11.64 -16.97 -19.04
N VAL A 143 11.19 -16.53 -17.87
CA VAL A 143 9.87 -16.86 -17.33
C VAL A 143 9.15 -15.56 -16.96
N GLN A 144 7.92 -15.43 -17.40
CA GLN A 144 7.06 -14.32 -17.02
C GLN A 144 6.42 -14.60 -15.67
N ILE A 145 6.70 -13.74 -14.69
CA ILE A 145 6.23 -13.92 -13.32
C ILE A 145 5.14 -12.88 -13.03
N PRO A 146 3.88 -13.30 -12.81
CA PRO A 146 2.84 -12.39 -12.32
C PRO A 146 3.25 -11.78 -10.97
N ARG A 147 3.00 -10.49 -10.83
CA ARG A 147 3.38 -9.73 -9.63
C ARG A 147 2.16 -9.03 -9.03
N LEU A 148 2.29 -8.60 -7.80
CA LEU A 148 1.28 -7.84 -7.08
C LEU A 148 1.80 -6.43 -6.82
N LYS A 149 1.02 -5.42 -7.19
CA LYS A 149 1.26 -4.03 -6.77
C LYS A 149 0.21 -3.59 -5.74
N PRO A 150 0.58 -2.77 -4.73
CA PRO A 150 -0.38 -2.21 -3.80
C PRO A 150 -1.42 -1.34 -4.53
N GLN A 151 -2.69 -1.50 -4.17
CA GLN A 151 -3.76 -0.65 -4.69
C GLN A 151 -3.93 0.58 -3.80
N LEU A 152 -3.28 1.67 -4.20
CA LEU A 152 -3.32 2.95 -3.49
C LEU A 152 -4.64 3.68 -3.77
N SER A 153 -5.12 4.40 -2.75
CA SER A 153 -6.26 5.30 -2.89
C SER A 153 -6.08 6.54 -2.03
N LEU A 154 -6.71 7.64 -2.46
CA LEU A 154 -6.85 8.85 -1.67
C LEU A 154 -8.28 8.94 -1.14
N ILE A 155 -8.43 9.22 0.12
CA ILE A 155 -9.75 9.46 0.73
C ILE A 155 -9.72 10.75 1.56
N LEU A 156 -10.81 11.51 1.52
CA LEU A 156 -11.01 12.68 2.37
C LEU A 156 -11.84 12.26 3.58
N THR A 157 -11.30 12.40 4.77
CA THR A 157 -11.98 12.00 6.01
C THR A 157 -11.37 12.66 7.24
N GLU A 158 -12.16 12.82 8.30
CA GLU A 158 -11.66 13.25 9.60
C GLU A 158 -11.00 12.11 10.38
N THR A 159 -11.50 10.90 10.21
CA THR A 159 -11.01 9.71 10.90
C THR A 159 -10.86 8.56 9.92
N LEU A 160 -9.71 7.90 9.94
CA LEU A 160 -9.43 6.77 9.07
C LEU A 160 -10.36 5.59 9.37
N PRO A 161 -11.18 5.12 8.39
CA PRO A 161 -12.01 3.93 8.58
C PRO A 161 -11.17 2.67 8.81
N ALA A 162 -11.61 1.78 9.72
CA ALA A 162 -10.89 0.57 10.13
C ALA A 162 -10.62 -0.44 8.99
N LYS A 163 -11.29 -0.30 7.84
CA LYS A 163 -11.03 -1.12 6.65
C LYS A 163 -9.78 -0.73 5.87
N TYR A 164 -9.13 0.37 6.24
CA TYR A 164 -7.92 0.88 5.62
C TYR A 164 -6.74 0.94 6.59
N VAL A 165 -5.55 0.81 6.02
CA VAL A 165 -4.28 1.23 6.62
C VAL A 165 -3.77 2.43 5.84
N GLY A 166 -3.34 3.47 6.54
CA GLY A 166 -2.86 4.69 5.91
C GLY A 166 -2.51 5.77 6.92
N PHE A 167 -2.20 6.95 6.41
CA PHE A 167 -1.88 8.11 7.22
C PHE A 167 -2.33 9.40 6.51
N PRO A 168 -2.50 10.52 7.24
CA PRO A 168 -2.87 11.80 6.64
C PRO A 168 -1.70 12.32 5.78
N LEU A 169 -1.96 12.48 4.49
CA LEU A 169 -1.00 12.96 3.50
C LEU A 169 -0.95 14.50 3.51
N LEU A 170 -2.11 15.12 3.47
CA LEU A 170 -2.30 16.57 3.40
C LEU A 170 -3.52 17.00 4.22
N GLN A 171 -3.46 18.23 4.74
CA GLN A 171 -4.62 18.92 5.26
C GLN A 171 -5.13 19.91 4.21
N ILE A 172 -6.40 19.82 3.86
CA ILE A 172 -7.04 20.61 2.81
C ILE A 172 -8.11 21.52 3.43
N SER A 173 -8.13 22.77 3.03
CA SER A 173 -9.16 23.75 3.35
C SER A 173 -9.48 24.58 2.11
N TYR A 174 -10.71 24.98 1.98
CA TYR A 174 -11.12 25.94 0.94
C TYR A 174 -11.03 27.36 1.51
N ARG A 175 -10.40 28.27 0.74
CA ARG A 175 -10.36 29.71 1.05
C ARG A 175 -10.94 30.53 -0.07
#